data_5c0dd821b0fb83b079a76fadaf2ee50c
#
_entry.id   5c0dd821b0fb83b079a76fadaf2ee50c
#
_cell.length_a   1.000
_cell.length_b   1.000
_cell.length_c   1.000
_cell.angle_alpha   90.00
_cell.angle_beta   90.00
_cell.angle_gamma   90.00
#
_symmetry.space_group_name_H-M   'P 1'
#
loop_
_entity.id
_entity.type
_entity.pdbx_description
1 polymer ?
#
loop_
_entity_poly.entity_id
_entity_poly.type
_entity_poly.pdbx_seq_one_letter_code
_entity_poly.pdbx_strand_id
1 'polypeptide(L)'
;LRGQILLESGQAAEALVPLRKATELTGYQPLIATLFGHALIATEDQTHLAEAQTVLKNAVARDRENPFAWYQLGAIYAANGDMPRARLASAEQQSLTGQMDAALRSAQAAEAGLPSGSPDWLRAQDIEMQARAELERKKGR
;
A
#
# COMPACT_ATOMS: atom_id res chain seq x y z
N LEU A 1 -21.52 -7.34 15.56
CA LEU A 1 -20.66 -6.59 14.61
C LEU A 1 -19.92 -5.45 15.28
N ARG A 2 -20.63 -4.58 16.01
CA ARG A 2 -20.00 -3.45 16.71
C ARG A 2 -19.06 -3.90 17.82
N GLY A 3 -19.44 -4.95 18.58
CA GLY A 3 -18.59 -5.52 19.62
C GLY A 3 -17.36 -6.20 19.07
N GLN A 4 -17.48 -6.80 17.89
CA GLN A 4 -16.38 -7.46 17.21
C GLN A 4 -15.34 -6.45 16.74
N ILE A 5 -15.79 -5.34 16.15
CA ILE A 5 -14.89 -4.26 15.68
C ILE A 5 -14.16 -3.64 16.87
N LEU A 6 -14.87 -3.36 17.97
CA LEU A 6 -14.26 -2.79 19.18
C LEU A 6 -13.24 -3.74 19.81
N LEU A 7 -13.53 -5.05 19.80
CA LEU A 7 -12.62 -6.06 20.31
C LEU A 7 -11.35 -6.15 19.48
N GLU A 8 -11.50 -6.12 18.16
CA GLU A 8 -10.36 -6.13 17.22
C GLU A 8 -9.50 -4.88 17.39
N SER A 9 -10.14 -3.70 17.50
CA SER A 9 -9.43 -2.45 17.74
C SER A 9 -8.69 -2.45 19.07
N GLY A 10 -9.29 -3.03 20.12
CA GLY A 10 -8.65 -3.16 21.43
C GLY A 10 -7.44 -4.08 21.39
N GLN A 11 -7.54 -5.21 20.69
CA GLN A 11 -6.44 -6.13 20.50
C GLN A 11 -5.31 -5.49 19.67
N ALA A 12 -5.66 -4.72 18.65
CA ALA A 12 -4.69 -3.99 17.85
C ALA A 12 -3.93 -2.96 18.70
N ALA A 13 -4.66 -2.23 19.56
CA ALA A 13 -4.03 -1.24 20.45
C ALA A 13 -3.04 -1.90 21.42
N GLU A 14 -3.38 -3.08 21.95
CA GLU A 14 -2.48 -3.83 22.83
C GLU A 14 -1.25 -4.32 22.10
N ALA A 15 -1.36 -4.64 20.82
CA ALA A 15 -0.24 -5.10 20.01
C ALA A 15 0.75 -3.98 19.62
N LEU A 16 0.33 -2.71 19.71
CA LEU A 16 1.15 -1.58 19.28
C LEU A 16 2.48 -1.49 20.04
N VAL A 17 2.47 -1.67 21.36
CA VAL A 17 3.67 -1.51 22.17
C VAL A 17 4.75 -2.51 21.75
N PRO A 18 4.48 -3.84 21.73
CA PRO A 18 5.51 -4.79 21.31
C PRO A 18 5.90 -4.65 19.84
N LEU A 19 4.96 -4.31 18.95
CA LEU A 19 5.26 -4.12 17.53
C LEU A 19 6.11 -2.87 17.28
N ARG A 20 5.82 -1.77 17.98
CA ARG A 20 6.62 -0.55 17.89
C ARG A 20 8.04 -0.83 18.33
N LYS A 21 8.19 -1.52 19.45
CA LYS A 21 9.50 -1.88 19.99
C LYS A 21 10.27 -2.78 19.03
N ALA A 22 9.62 -3.81 18.47
CA ALA A 22 10.23 -4.70 17.50
C ALA A 22 10.66 -3.94 16.23
N THR A 23 9.82 -3.01 15.77
CA THR A 23 10.12 -2.19 14.59
C THR A 23 11.36 -1.33 14.84
N GLU A 24 11.43 -0.67 15.98
CA GLU A 24 12.58 0.16 16.35
C GLU A 24 13.85 -0.68 16.52
N LEU A 25 13.77 -1.82 17.21
CA LEU A 25 14.91 -2.69 17.46
C LEU A 25 15.49 -3.30 16.19
N THR A 26 14.66 -3.52 15.17
CA THR A 26 15.12 -4.09 13.90
C THR A 26 15.49 -3.02 12.87
N GLY A 27 15.49 -1.74 13.26
CA GLY A 27 15.79 -0.65 12.33
C GLY A 27 14.76 -0.52 11.22
N TYR A 28 13.48 -0.73 11.54
CA TYR A 28 12.37 -0.67 10.60
C TYR A 28 12.48 -1.73 9.49
N GLN A 29 12.82 -2.95 9.88
CA GLN A 29 12.83 -4.08 8.96
C GLN A 29 11.45 -4.16 8.27
N PRO A 30 11.40 -4.20 6.91
CA PRO A 30 10.15 -3.98 6.18
C PRO A 30 8.97 -4.89 6.55
N LEU A 31 9.23 -6.17 6.77
CA LEU A 31 8.15 -7.10 7.11
C LEU A 31 7.53 -6.77 8.48
N ILE A 32 8.38 -6.47 9.48
CA ILE A 32 7.91 -6.10 10.82
C ILE A 32 7.23 -4.73 10.79
N ALA A 33 7.79 -3.78 10.04
CA ALA A 33 7.18 -2.46 9.86
C ALA A 33 5.79 -2.57 9.22
N THR A 34 5.61 -3.50 8.28
CA THR A 34 4.31 -3.74 7.63
C THR A 34 3.29 -4.27 8.65
N LEU A 35 3.69 -5.18 9.53
CA LEU A 35 2.82 -5.68 10.61
C LEU A 35 2.45 -4.56 11.60
N PHE A 36 3.40 -3.70 11.93
CA PHE A 36 3.15 -2.55 12.78
C PHE A 36 2.16 -1.59 12.11
N GLY A 37 2.36 -1.30 10.84
CA GLY A 37 1.42 -0.48 10.06
C GLY A 37 0.00 -1.05 10.06
N HIS A 38 -0.11 -2.37 9.90
CA HIS A 38 -1.40 -3.05 9.95
C HIS A 38 -2.10 -2.85 11.31
N ALA A 39 -1.35 -3.02 12.40
CA ALA A 39 -1.90 -2.81 13.74
C ALA A 39 -2.32 -1.37 13.97
N LEU A 40 -1.55 -0.40 13.48
CA LEU A 40 -1.90 1.02 13.57
C LEU A 40 -3.22 1.31 12.85
N ILE A 41 -3.41 0.76 11.65
CA ILE A 41 -4.67 0.94 10.88
C ILE A 41 -5.85 0.30 11.64
N ALA A 42 -5.64 -0.87 12.22
CA ALA A 42 -6.70 -1.62 12.90
C ALA A 42 -7.23 -0.91 14.15
N THR A 43 -6.50 0.04 14.72
CA THR A 43 -6.99 0.85 15.84
C THR A 43 -8.05 1.86 15.43
N GLU A 44 -8.16 2.19 14.16
CA GLU A 44 -9.09 3.18 13.59
C GLU A 44 -8.91 4.59 14.16
N ASP A 45 -7.76 4.89 14.76
CA ASP A 45 -7.40 6.19 15.32
C ASP A 45 -6.70 7.03 14.25
N GLN A 46 -7.15 8.27 14.03
CA GLN A 46 -6.60 9.17 13.01
C GLN A 46 -5.10 9.44 13.21
N THR A 47 -4.66 9.57 14.46
CA THR A 47 -3.24 9.77 14.78
C THR A 47 -2.42 8.54 14.35
N HIS A 48 -2.96 7.34 14.60
CA HIS A 48 -2.31 6.10 14.21
C HIS A 48 -2.30 5.92 12.69
N LEU A 49 -3.33 6.39 11.99
CA LEU A 49 -3.37 6.34 10.51
C LEU A 49 -2.25 7.18 9.90
N ALA A 50 -2.00 8.36 10.45
CA ALA A 50 -0.91 9.22 9.98
C ALA A 50 0.45 8.54 10.19
N GLU A 51 0.65 7.93 11.35
CA GLU A 51 1.86 7.16 11.64
C GLU A 51 2.00 5.96 10.71
N ALA A 52 0.90 5.25 10.48
CA ALA A 52 0.88 4.09 9.59
C ALA A 52 1.31 4.46 8.17
N GLN A 53 0.85 5.60 7.67
CA GLN A 53 1.24 6.08 6.34
C GLN A 53 2.76 6.24 6.25
N THR A 54 3.38 6.89 7.23
CA THR A 54 4.82 7.09 7.27
C THR A 54 5.58 5.75 7.34
N VAL A 55 5.14 4.85 8.21
CA VAL A 55 5.76 3.54 8.39
C VAL A 55 5.66 2.71 7.11
N LEU A 56 4.48 2.69 6.47
CA LEU A 56 4.25 1.89 5.26
C LEU A 56 4.97 2.48 4.04
N LYS A 57 5.03 3.81 3.92
CA LYS A 57 5.81 4.45 2.85
C LYS A 57 7.29 4.06 2.94
N ASN A 58 7.84 4.04 4.15
CA ASN A 58 9.21 3.59 4.38
C ASN A 58 9.36 2.10 4.03
N ALA A 59 8.40 1.28 4.44
CA ALA A 59 8.45 -0.17 4.19
C ALA A 59 8.46 -0.47 2.69
N VAL A 60 7.58 0.15 1.89
CA VAL A 60 7.56 -0.08 0.44
C VAL A 60 8.77 0.52 -0.27
N ALA A 61 9.38 1.57 0.27
CA ALA A 61 10.59 2.14 -0.30
C ALA A 61 11.77 1.16 -0.15
N ARG A 62 11.81 0.40 0.93
CA ARG A 62 12.88 -0.57 1.22
C ARG A 62 12.59 -1.96 0.64
N ASP A 63 11.31 -2.33 0.55
CA ASP A 63 10.88 -3.60 -0.05
C ASP A 63 9.62 -3.33 -0.89
N ARG A 64 9.82 -3.17 -2.18
CA ARG A 64 8.75 -2.86 -3.12
C ARG A 64 7.92 -4.08 -3.52
N GLU A 65 8.35 -5.27 -3.15
CA GLU A 65 7.76 -6.52 -3.63
C GLU A 65 6.76 -7.15 -2.66
N ASN A 66 6.31 -6.39 -1.65
CA ASN A 66 5.31 -6.86 -0.69
C ASN A 66 3.93 -6.31 -1.06
N PRO A 67 3.07 -7.12 -1.71
CA PRO A 67 1.75 -6.65 -2.13
C PRO A 67 0.85 -6.26 -0.96
N PHE A 68 1.03 -6.86 0.20
CA PHE A 68 0.25 -6.53 1.40
C PHE A 68 0.54 -5.11 1.90
N ALA A 69 1.82 -4.70 1.86
CA ALA A 69 2.19 -3.34 2.24
C ALA A 69 1.56 -2.30 1.28
N TRP A 70 1.58 -2.58 -0.02
CA TRP A 70 0.94 -1.71 -1.01
C TRP A 70 -0.58 -1.63 -0.82
N TYR A 71 -1.22 -2.77 -0.52
CA TYR A 71 -2.65 -2.81 -0.25
C TYR A 71 -3.01 -1.89 0.92
N GLN A 72 -2.27 -1.99 2.02
CA GLN A 72 -2.53 -1.17 3.20
C GLN A 72 -2.28 0.31 2.94
N LEU A 73 -1.18 0.63 2.26
CA LEU A 73 -0.86 2.01 1.93
C LEU A 73 -1.94 2.62 1.03
N GLY A 74 -2.44 1.85 0.07
CA GLY A 74 -3.55 2.26 -0.78
C GLY A 74 -4.81 2.57 0.00
N ALA A 75 -5.13 1.75 1.00
CA ALA A 75 -6.29 1.97 1.87
C ALA A 75 -6.16 3.28 2.66
N ILE A 76 -4.96 3.59 3.13
CA ILE A 76 -4.71 4.86 3.85
C ILE A 76 -4.88 6.05 2.91
N TYR A 77 -4.32 5.99 1.72
CA TYR A 77 -4.47 7.08 0.73
C TYR A 77 -5.94 7.30 0.39
N ALA A 78 -6.70 6.23 0.18
CA ALA A 78 -8.13 6.32 -0.12
C ALA A 78 -8.89 6.97 1.06
N ALA A 79 -8.58 6.57 2.29
CA ALA A 79 -9.20 7.14 3.49
C ALA A 79 -8.92 8.64 3.62
N ASN A 80 -7.74 9.09 3.15
CA ASN A 80 -7.36 10.50 3.17
C ASN A 80 -7.84 11.28 1.95
N GLY A 81 -8.58 10.65 1.04
CA GLY A 81 -9.08 11.29 -0.17
C GLY A 81 -8.04 11.45 -1.28
N ASP A 82 -6.87 10.84 -1.13
CA ASP A 82 -5.81 10.88 -2.14
C ASP A 82 -5.99 9.72 -3.12
N MET A 83 -6.98 9.84 -3.99
CA MET A 83 -7.33 8.77 -4.92
C MET A 83 -6.25 8.48 -5.95
N PRO A 84 -5.53 9.47 -6.50
CA PRO A 84 -4.45 9.14 -7.46
C PRO A 84 -3.36 8.25 -6.85
N ARG A 85 -2.92 8.54 -5.63
CA ARG A 85 -1.92 7.69 -4.95
C ARG A 85 -2.50 6.35 -4.53
N ALA A 86 -3.79 6.32 -4.14
CA ALA A 86 -4.48 5.06 -3.86
C ALA A 86 -4.49 4.16 -5.10
N ARG A 87 -4.76 4.73 -6.27
CA ARG A 87 -4.74 4.01 -7.55
C ARG A 87 -3.34 3.49 -7.88
N LEU A 88 -2.31 4.30 -7.63
CA LEU A 88 -0.93 3.87 -7.86
C LEU A 88 -0.57 2.69 -6.95
N ALA A 89 -0.92 2.76 -5.67
CA ALA A 89 -0.67 1.65 -4.74
C ALA A 89 -1.42 0.38 -5.17
N SER A 90 -2.65 0.51 -5.67
CA SER A 90 -3.40 -0.62 -6.21
C SER A 90 -2.71 -1.21 -7.44
N ALA A 91 -2.17 -0.36 -8.33
CA ALA A 91 -1.44 -0.81 -9.50
C ALA A 91 -0.19 -1.61 -9.11
N GLU A 92 0.56 -1.13 -8.10
CA GLU A 92 1.73 -1.85 -7.59
C GLU A 92 1.35 -3.24 -7.06
N GLN A 93 0.31 -3.31 -6.23
CA GLN A 93 -0.18 -4.57 -5.68
C GLN A 93 -0.61 -5.54 -6.77
N GLN A 94 -1.42 -5.05 -7.71
CA GLN A 94 -1.97 -5.86 -8.79
C GLN A 94 -0.88 -6.40 -9.71
N SER A 95 0.12 -5.57 -10.01
CA SER A 95 1.28 -5.97 -10.80
C SER A 95 2.03 -7.12 -10.10
N LEU A 96 2.24 -7.02 -8.80
CA LEU A 96 2.96 -8.03 -8.01
C LEU A 96 2.19 -9.36 -7.93
N THR A 97 0.87 -9.31 -7.98
CA THR A 97 0.03 -10.51 -7.88
C THR A 97 -0.42 -11.05 -9.25
N GLY A 98 0.14 -10.52 -10.34
CA GLY A 98 -0.13 -11.02 -11.68
C GLY A 98 -1.44 -10.56 -12.31
N GLN A 99 -2.13 -9.60 -11.69
CA GLN A 99 -3.39 -9.08 -12.18
C GLN A 99 -3.14 -7.94 -13.18
N MET A 100 -2.64 -8.28 -14.36
CA MET A 100 -2.13 -7.27 -15.31
C MET A 100 -3.23 -6.40 -15.91
N ASP A 101 -4.42 -6.94 -16.18
CA ASP A 101 -5.55 -6.12 -16.66
C ASP A 101 -5.93 -5.05 -15.64
N ALA A 102 -6.03 -5.45 -14.36
CA ALA A 102 -6.35 -4.52 -13.28
C ALA A 102 -5.22 -3.52 -13.06
N ALA A 103 -3.95 -3.97 -13.10
CA ALA A 103 -2.80 -3.10 -12.95
C ALA A 103 -2.77 -2.02 -14.05
N LEU A 104 -3.09 -2.40 -15.28
CA LEU A 104 -3.16 -1.45 -16.40
C LEU A 104 -4.20 -0.36 -16.13
N ARG A 105 -5.42 -0.75 -15.75
CA ARG A 105 -6.49 0.20 -15.47
C ARG A 105 -6.15 1.12 -14.28
N SER A 106 -5.58 0.55 -13.22
CA SER A 106 -5.20 1.33 -12.04
C SER A 106 -4.09 2.31 -12.35
N ALA A 107 -3.08 1.89 -13.12
CA ALA A 107 -1.98 2.76 -13.54
C ALA A 107 -2.48 3.92 -14.39
N GLN A 108 -3.37 3.66 -15.35
CA GLN A 108 -3.98 4.71 -16.18
C GLN A 108 -4.78 5.70 -15.33
N ALA A 109 -5.54 5.19 -14.36
CA ALA A 109 -6.32 6.05 -13.47
C ALA A 109 -5.41 6.91 -12.58
N ALA A 110 -4.29 6.35 -12.12
CA ALA A 110 -3.30 7.11 -11.35
C ALA A 110 -2.67 8.23 -12.18
N GLU A 111 -2.25 7.94 -13.42
CA GLU A 111 -1.67 8.95 -14.33
C GLU A 111 -2.62 10.12 -14.55
N ALA A 112 -3.91 9.83 -14.70
CA ALA A 112 -4.91 10.87 -14.95
C ALA A 112 -5.03 11.86 -13.79
N GLY A 113 -4.72 11.46 -12.58
CA GLY A 113 -4.85 12.29 -11.39
C GLY A 113 -3.55 12.82 -10.80
N LEU A 114 -2.40 12.32 -11.26
CA LEU A 114 -1.09 12.74 -10.75
C LEU A 114 -0.51 13.87 -11.61
N PRO A 115 0.33 14.74 -11.02
CA PRO A 115 1.00 15.77 -11.81
C PRO A 115 1.91 15.16 -12.87
N SER A 116 1.75 15.56 -14.12
CA SER A 116 2.55 15.06 -15.25
C SER A 116 4.03 15.24 -14.98
N GLY A 117 4.80 14.19 -15.19
CA GLY A 117 6.25 14.20 -15.00
C GLY A 117 6.70 14.05 -13.56
N SER A 118 5.78 13.97 -12.59
CA SER A 118 6.16 13.70 -11.19
C SER A 118 6.71 12.29 -11.05
N PRO A 119 7.49 12.00 -9.98
CA PRO A 119 7.98 10.64 -9.76
C PRO A 119 6.87 9.59 -9.70
N ASP A 120 5.76 9.90 -9.05
CA ASP A 120 4.62 8.97 -8.98
C ASP A 120 3.97 8.76 -10.34
N TRP A 121 3.83 9.83 -11.13
CA TRP A 121 3.31 9.73 -12.50
C TRP A 121 4.20 8.86 -13.38
N LEU A 122 5.52 9.05 -13.29
CA LEU A 122 6.48 8.24 -14.04
C LEU A 122 6.41 6.77 -13.61
N ARG A 123 6.23 6.51 -12.33
CA ARG A 123 6.07 5.13 -11.83
C ARG A 123 4.79 4.51 -12.36
N ALA A 124 3.70 5.27 -12.39
CA ALA A 124 2.43 4.79 -12.97
C ALA A 124 2.60 4.44 -14.45
N GLN A 125 3.33 5.26 -15.22
CA GLN A 125 3.66 4.96 -16.61
C GLN A 125 4.45 3.66 -16.74
N ASP A 126 5.44 3.44 -15.89
CA ASP A 126 6.23 2.21 -15.92
C ASP A 126 5.35 0.99 -15.72
N ILE A 127 4.42 1.04 -14.76
CA ILE A 127 3.50 -0.07 -14.50
C ILE A 127 2.59 -0.29 -15.71
N GLU A 128 2.06 0.79 -16.29
CA GLU A 128 1.23 0.71 -17.49
C GLU A 128 1.97 0.00 -18.63
N MET A 129 3.20 0.41 -18.90
CA MET A 129 4.02 -0.18 -19.96
C MET A 129 4.32 -1.65 -19.71
N GLN A 130 4.67 -2.00 -18.48
CA GLN A 130 4.94 -3.40 -18.10
C GLN A 130 3.68 -4.27 -18.23
N ALA A 131 2.54 -3.74 -17.79
CA ALA A 131 1.26 -4.47 -17.87
C ALA A 131 0.85 -4.70 -19.32
N ARG A 132 1.00 -3.69 -20.19
CA ARG A 132 0.73 -3.83 -21.62
C ARG A 132 1.62 -4.88 -22.26
N ALA A 133 2.91 -4.86 -21.95
CA ALA A 133 3.87 -5.82 -22.50
C ALA A 133 3.51 -7.26 -22.09
N GLU A 134 3.13 -7.47 -20.83
CA GLU A 134 2.70 -8.78 -20.34
C GLU A 134 1.43 -9.26 -21.03
N LEU A 135 0.44 -8.38 -21.20
CA LEU A 135 -0.81 -8.71 -21.87
C LEU A 135 -0.59 -9.07 -23.34
N GLU A 136 0.26 -8.32 -24.04
CA GLU A 136 0.62 -8.61 -25.43
C GLU A 136 1.37 -9.94 -25.56
N ARG A 137 2.28 -10.23 -24.64
CA ARG A 137 3.02 -11.49 -24.62
C ARG A 137 2.08 -12.67 -24.45
N LYS A 138 1.08 -12.56 -23.58
CA LYS A 138 0.08 -13.61 -23.37
C LYS A 138 -0.80 -13.83 -24.58
N LYS A 139 -1.13 -12.79 -25.35
CA LYS A 139 -1.91 -12.90 -26.58
C LYS A 139 -1.13 -13.63 -27.69
N GLY A 140 0.18 -13.52 -27.71
CA GLY A 140 1.03 -14.18 -28.70
C GLY A 140 1.23 -15.66 -28.49
N ARG A 141 0.68 -16.19 -27.40
CA ARG A 141 0.72 -17.62 -27.07
C ARG A 141 -0.64 -18.26 -27.38
#